data_1bf181cc57acac269996ea232f2652db
#
_entry.id   1bf181cc57acac269996ea232f2652db
#
_cell.length_a   1.000
_cell.length_b   1.000
_cell.length_c   1.000
_cell.angle_alpha   90.00
_cell.angle_beta   90.00
_cell.angle_gamma   90.00
#
_symmetry.space_group_name_H-M   'P 1'
#
loop_
_entity.id
_entity.type
_entity.pdbx_description
1 polymer ?
#
loop_
_entity_poly.entity_id
_entity_poly.type
_entity_poly.pdbx_seq_one_letter_code
_entity_poly.pdbx_strand_id
1 'polypeptide(L)'
;MDKKNTDIFIKKREALIGQFLSGDEPEFLEKHAFVLDEYFFTVFEKSITARKMTMAGTPFAIIALGGYGRQEHCIHSDIDLLILFEKIVPPEVEAFLQELLYPLWDARFEVGYAVRNVSECLEMGFERFDILTTILDARFICGASLIYTGFME
;
A
#
# COMPACT_ATOMS: atom_id res chain seq x y z
N MET A 1 -1.18 17.89 -5.53
CA MET A 1 -0.29 16.79 -5.07
C MET A 1 0.66 17.30 -4.00
N ASP A 2 0.76 16.58 -2.91
CA ASP A 2 1.60 17.01 -1.78
C ASP A 2 3.05 16.55 -1.99
N LYS A 3 3.80 17.32 -2.77
CA LYS A 3 5.23 17.11 -3.02
C LYS A 3 6.03 17.01 -1.71
N LYS A 4 5.60 17.73 -0.68
CA LYS A 4 6.25 17.73 0.63
C LYS A 4 6.23 16.34 1.29
N ASN A 5 5.14 15.60 1.15
CA ASN A 5 5.02 14.25 1.71
C ASN A 5 5.99 13.27 1.04
N THR A 6 6.10 13.35 -0.29
CA THR A 6 7.04 12.54 -1.06
C THR A 6 8.49 12.88 -0.70
N ASP A 7 8.82 14.15 -0.56
CA ASP A 7 10.17 14.59 -0.19
C ASP A 7 10.55 14.08 1.21
N ILE A 8 9.62 14.10 2.17
CA ILE A 8 9.84 13.55 3.52
C ILE A 8 10.11 12.04 3.44
N PHE A 9 9.30 11.31 2.68
CA PHE A 9 9.46 9.88 2.46
C PHE A 9 10.85 9.56 1.87
N ILE A 10 11.23 10.24 0.79
CA ILE A 10 12.52 10.03 0.12
C ILE A 10 13.68 10.28 1.08
N LYS A 11 13.66 11.36 1.85
CA LYS A 11 14.71 11.68 2.83
C LYS A 11 14.82 10.62 3.91
N LYS A 12 13.71 10.16 4.48
CA LYS A 12 13.72 9.09 5.50
C LYS A 12 14.28 7.81 4.93
N ARG A 13 13.89 7.45 3.71
CA ARG A 13 14.36 6.26 3.04
C ARG A 13 15.86 6.32 2.75
N GLU A 14 16.36 7.44 2.24
CA GLU A 14 17.79 7.64 1.96
C GLU A 14 18.64 7.57 3.24
N ALA A 15 18.17 8.18 4.34
CA ALA A 15 18.83 8.08 5.63
C ALA A 15 18.91 6.64 6.13
N LEU A 16 17.82 5.89 6.01
CA LEU A 16 17.77 4.48 6.40
C LEU A 16 18.71 3.60 5.56
N ILE A 17 18.73 3.82 4.24
CA ILE A 17 19.65 3.12 3.32
C ILE A 17 21.11 3.43 3.70
N GLY A 18 21.44 4.68 3.99
CA GLY A 18 22.78 5.08 4.44
C GLY A 18 23.20 4.34 5.70
N GLN A 19 22.32 4.22 6.70
CA GLN A 19 22.57 3.46 7.91
C GLN A 19 22.78 1.96 7.63
N PHE A 20 21.97 1.38 6.76
CA PHE A 20 22.10 -0.01 6.36
C PHE A 20 23.45 -0.29 5.68
N LEU A 21 23.86 0.57 4.74
CA LEU A 21 25.12 0.42 4.02
C LEU A 21 26.35 0.59 4.92
N SER A 22 26.24 1.33 6.03
CA SER A 22 27.30 1.46 7.05
C SER A 22 27.31 0.29 8.06
N GLY A 23 26.37 -0.66 7.96
CA GLY A 23 26.27 -1.82 8.83
C GLY A 23 25.58 -1.57 10.18
N ASP A 24 24.99 -0.39 10.37
CA ASP A 24 24.40 0.04 11.64
C ASP A 24 22.88 -0.24 11.74
N GLU A 25 22.31 -1.01 10.82
CA GLU A 25 20.86 -1.22 10.78
C GLU A 25 20.46 -2.68 10.59
N PRO A 26 20.45 -3.49 11.67
CA PRO A 26 20.11 -4.91 11.58
C PRO A 26 18.63 -5.20 11.26
N GLU A 27 17.74 -4.24 11.51
CA GLU A 27 16.29 -4.35 11.25
C GLU A 27 15.87 -3.55 9.99
N PHE A 28 16.75 -3.47 9.00
CA PHE A 28 16.52 -2.65 7.81
C PHE A 28 15.21 -2.96 7.08
N LEU A 29 14.92 -4.23 6.86
CA LEU A 29 13.73 -4.63 6.08
C LEU A 29 12.43 -4.18 6.75
N GLU A 30 12.33 -4.37 8.06
CA GLU A 30 11.15 -3.95 8.83
C GLU A 30 11.01 -2.43 8.86
N LYS A 31 12.11 -1.72 9.09
CA LYS A 31 12.11 -0.26 9.09
C LYS A 31 11.84 0.35 7.72
N HIS A 32 12.33 -0.29 6.66
CA HIS A 32 12.07 0.12 5.29
C HIS A 32 10.58 -0.02 4.95
N ALA A 33 9.96 -1.14 5.33
CA ALA A 33 8.52 -1.33 5.20
C ALA A 33 7.74 -0.26 5.98
N PHE A 34 8.17 0.05 7.21
CA PHE A 34 7.53 1.08 8.03
C PHE A 34 7.59 2.47 7.41
N VAL A 35 8.71 2.85 6.78
CA VAL A 35 8.83 4.14 6.07
C VAL A 35 7.84 4.24 4.91
N LEU A 36 7.62 3.14 4.18
CA LEU A 36 6.60 3.06 3.15
C LEU A 36 5.18 3.15 3.73
N ASP A 37 4.92 2.42 4.80
CA ASP A 37 3.63 2.45 5.49
C ASP A 37 3.26 3.88 5.93
N GLU A 38 4.22 4.62 6.48
CA GLU A 38 4.02 6.03 6.87
C GLU A 38 3.64 6.91 5.67
N TYR A 39 4.25 6.69 4.52
CA TYR A 39 3.92 7.43 3.30
C TYR A 39 2.46 7.19 2.91
N PHE A 40 2.05 5.93 2.80
CA PHE A 40 0.69 5.57 2.40
C PHE A 40 -0.35 6.04 3.42
N PHE A 41 -0.06 5.88 4.70
CA PHE A 41 -0.92 6.37 5.78
C PHE A 41 -1.11 7.89 5.69
N THR A 42 -0.03 8.65 5.47
CA THR A 42 -0.08 10.10 5.39
C THR A 42 -0.89 10.57 4.17
N VAL A 43 -0.72 9.93 3.01
CA VAL A 43 -1.53 10.24 1.82
C VAL A 43 -3.01 9.95 2.10
N PHE A 44 -3.32 8.80 2.69
CA PHE A 44 -4.69 8.43 3.03
C PHE A 44 -5.34 9.45 3.99
N GLU A 45 -4.65 9.81 5.06
CA GLU A 45 -5.17 10.75 6.07
C GLU A 45 -5.42 12.16 5.50
N LYS A 46 -4.60 12.61 4.57
CA LYS A 46 -4.71 13.94 3.95
C LYS A 46 -5.65 13.96 2.75
N SER A 47 -6.01 12.82 2.18
CA SER A 47 -6.81 12.75 0.97
C SER A 47 -8.27 13.13 1.21
N ILE A 48 -8.70 14.20 0.54
CA ILE A 48 -10.12 14.59 0.51
C ILE A 48 -10.93 13.53 -0.23
N THR A 49 -10.40 12.95 -1.28
CA THR A 49 -11.05 11.90 -2.09
C THR A 49 -11.30 10.65 -1.24
N ALA A 50 -10.32 10.19 -0.47
CA ALA A 50 -10.46 9.04 0.43
C ALA A 50 -11.56 9.30 1.48
N ARG A 51 -11.58 10.50 2.05
CA ARG A 51 -12.61 10.91 3.01
C ARG A 51 -14.01 10.92 2.39
N LYS A 52 -14.15 11.45 1.18
CA LYS A 52 -15.42 11.47 0.46
C LYS A 52 -15.94 10.07 0.16
N MET A 53 -15.09 9.17 -0.29
CA MET A 53 -15.47 7.77 -0.52
C MET A 53 -15.95 7.10 0.77
N THR A 54 -15.22 7.27 1.87
CA THR A 54 -15.60 6.71 3.17
C THR A 54 -16.95 7.26 3.65
N MET A 55 -17.16 8.56 3.54
CA MET A 55 -18.42 9.22 3.94
C MET A 55 -19.60 8.83 3.06
N ALA A 56 -19.35 8.51 1.80
CA ALA A 56 -20.37 8.05 0.85
C ALA A 56 -20.75 6.56 1.02
N GLY A 57 -20.17 5.87 2.01
CA GLY A 57 -20.46 4.47 2.29
C GLY A 57 -19.62 3.47 1.50
N THR A 58 -18.51 3.91 0.92
CA THR A 58 -17.52 3.04 0.24
C THR A 58 -16.14 3.15 0.89
N PRO A 59 -16.01 2.77 2.18
CA PRO A 59 -14.73 2.71 2.83
C PRO A 59 -13.84 1.64 2.18
N PHE A 60 -12.53 1.79 2.33
CA PHE A 60 -11.56 0.87 1.75
C PHE A 60 -10.34 0.69 2.63
N ALA A 61 -9.61 -0.39 2.38
CA ALA A 61 -8.34 -0.69 3.03
C ALA A 61 -7.20 -0.62 2.01
N ILE A 62 -6.05 -0.10 2.44
CA ILE A 62 -4.79 -0.18 1.70
C ILE A 62 -3.98 -1.32 2.30
N ILE A 63 -3.59 -2.27 1.46
CA ILE A 63 -2.99 -3.54 1.86
C ILE A 63 -1.68 -3.72 1.10
N ALA A 64 -0.63 -4.11 1.82
CA ALA A 64 0.66 -4.49 1.25
C ALA A 64 0.62 -5.96 0.82
N LEU A 65 1.16 -6.25 -0.35
CA LEU A 65 1.24 -7.60 -0.91
C LEU A 65 2.69 -8.01 -1.18
N GLY A 66 2.90 -9.29 -1.44
CA GLY A 66 4.19 -9.84 -1.84
C GLY A 66 5.30 -9.59 -0.83
N GLY A 67 6.49 -9.26 -1.32
CA GLY A 67 7.65 -8.96 -0.46
C GLY A 67 7.40 -7.78 0.48
N TYR A 68 6.69 -6.77 0.03
CA TYR A 68 6.27 -5.66 0.88
C TYR A 68 5.28 -6.12 1.97
N GLY A 69 4.35 -7.00 1.64
CA GLY A 69 3.44 -7.60 2.63
C GLY A 69 4.17 -8.39 3.71
N ARG A 70 5.20 -9.15 3.34
CA ARG A 70 6.03 -9.93 4.27
C ARG A 70 7.06 -9.10 5.04
N GLN A 71 7.14 -7.79 4.80
CA GLN A 71 8.19 -6.89 5.32
C GLN A 71 9.60 -7.32 4.89
N GLU A 72 9.70 -7.87 3.69
CA GLU A 72 10.97 -8.31 3.06
C GLU A 72 11.35 -7.42 1.88
N HIS A 73 10.81 -6.20 1.83
CA HIS A 73 11.00 -5.23 0.74
C HIS A 73 12.43 -4.69 0.75
N CYS A 74 13.22 -5.11 -0.23
CA CYS A 74 14.59 -4.64 -0.43
C CYS A 74 14.63 -3.28 -1.15
N ILE A 75 15.82 -2.68 -1.25
CA ILE A 75 16.02 -1.34 -1.82
C ILE A 75 15.45 -1.20 -3.25
N HIS A 76 15.60 -2.26 -4.06
CA HIS A 76 15.18 -2.28 -5.45
C HIS A 76 13.96 -3.18 -5.72
N SER A 77 13.26 -3.60 -4.67
CA SER A 77 12.04 -4.39 -4.83
C SER A 77 10.86 -3.53 -5.25
N ASP A 78 9.94 -4.12 -6.01
CA ASP A 78 8.68 -3.50 -6.37
C ASP A 78 7.78 -3.34 -5.13
N ILE A 79 6.99 -2.29 -5.12
CA ILE A 79 5.97 -2.06 -4.11
C ILE A 79 4.65 -2.59 -4.66
N ASP A 80 4.07 -3.59 -4.01
CA ASP A 80 2.80 -4.18 -4.44
C ASP A 80 1.68 -3.83 -3.46
N LEU A 81 0.61 -3.25 -3.99
CA LEU A 81 -0.53 -2.77 -3.21
C LEU A 81 -1.85 -3.37 -3.68
N LEU A 82 -2.75 -3.57 -2.73
CA LEU A 82 -4.16 -3.85 -2.99
C LEU A 82 -5.01 -2.77 -2.33
N ILE A 83 -5.86 -2.13 -3.12
CA ILE A 83 -6.91 -1.23 -2.64
C ILE A 83 -8.19 -2.05 -2.59
N LEU A 84 -8.64 -2.36 -1.39
CA LEU A 84 -9.73 -3.31 -1.17
C LEU A 84 -10.99 -2.63 -0.67
N PHE A 85 -12.07 -2.77 -1.43
CA PHE A 85 -13.43 -2.35 -1.06
C PHE A 85 -14.25 -3.57 -0.61
N GLU A 86 -15.27 -3.34 0.21
CA GLU A 86 -16.13 -4.43 0.67
C GLU A 86 -16.98 -4.99 -0.49
N LYS A 87 -17.74 -4.15 -1.17
CA LYS A 87 -18.70 -4.55 -2.23
C LYS A 87 -18.57 -3.74 -3.51
N ILE A 88 -18.56 -2.41 -3.40
CA ILE A 88 -18.62 -1.50 -4.53
C ILE A 88 -17.28 -0.76 -4.64
N VAL A 89 -16.72 -0.75 -5.84
CA VAL A 89 -15.55 0.06 -6.19
C VAL A 89 -16.06 1.34 -6.83
N PRO A 90 -15.98 2.49 -6.14
CA PRO A 90 -16.49 3.75 -6.68
C PRO A 90 -15.53 4.30 -7.75
N PRO A 91 -16.04 5.06 -8.75
CA PRO A 91 -15.19 5.65 -9.78
C PRO A 91 -14.20 6.69 -9.23
N GLU A 92 -14.49 7.30 -8.09
CA GLU A 92 -13.60 8.25 -7.40
C GLU A 92 -12.27 7.66 -6.99
N VAL A 93 -12.15 6.33 -6.94
CA VAL A 93 -10.87 5.65 -6.64
C VAL A 93 -9.75 6.06 -7.59
N GLU A 94 -10.08 6.35 -8.85
CA GLU A 94 -9.08 6.80 -9.83
C GLU A 94 -8.37 8.08 -9.39
N ALA A 95 -9.12 9.05 -8.87
CA ALA A 95 -8.53 10.29 -8.36
C ALA A 95 -7.65 10.02 -7.13
N PHE A 96 -8.05 9.14 -6.26
CA PHE A 96 -7.25 8.73 -5.11
C PHE A 96 -5.95 8.03 -5.54
N LEU A 97 -6.03 7.14 -6.53
CA LEU A 97 -4.84 6.46 -7.07
C LEU A 97 -3.83 7.47 -7.62
N GLN A 98 -4.28 8.52 -8.28
CA GLN A 98 -3.39 9.59 -8.75
C GLN A 98 -2.67 10.26 -7.58
N GLU A 99 -3.38 10.58 -6.50
CA GLU A 99 -2.77 11.16 -5.30
C GLU A 99 -1.73 10.21 -4.68
N LEU A 100 -2.01 8.92 -4.66
CA LEU A 100 -1.19 7.91 -3.99
C LEU A 100 0.05 7.52 -4.80
N LEU A 101 -0.11 7.28 -6.09
CA LEU A 101 0.87 6.59 -6.93
C LEU A 101 1.71 7.54 -7.79
N TYR A 102 1.14 8.61 -8.33
CA TYR A 102 1.86 9.50 -9.24
C TYR A 102 3.14 10.08 -8.62
N PRO A 103 3.14 10.54 -7.35
CA PRO A 103 4.38 11.04 -6.75
C PRO A 103 5.47 9.97 -6.64
N LEU A 104 5.10 8.71 -6.43
CA LEU A 104 6.05 7.60 -6.37
C LEU A 104 6.62 7.27 -7.75
N TRP A 105 5.77 7.23 -8.77
CA TRP A 105 6.22 7.00 -10.15
C TRP A 105 7.11 8.13 -10.65
N ASP A 106 6.78 9.39 -10.33
CA ASP A 106 7.63 10.55 -10.64
C ASP A 106 9.01 10.45 -9.98
N ALA A 107 9.05 9.86 -8.78
CA ALA A 107 10.29 9.60 -8.03
C ALA A 107 10.98 8.29 -8.44
N ARG A 108 10.55 7.65 -9.55
CA ARG A 108 11.12 6.44 -10.13
C ARG A 108 10.95 5.16 -9.32
N PHE A 109 9.97 5.11 -8.43
CA PHE A 109 9.60 3.87 -7.76
C PHE A 109 8.74 3.00 -8.69
N GLU A 110 8.96 1.70 -8.64
CA GLU A 110 8.11 0.71 -9.30
C GLU A 110 7.01 0.28 -8.33
N VAL A 111 5.79 0.64 -8.66
CA VAL A 111 4.61 0.35 -7.84
C VAL A 111 3.58 -0.37 -8.69
N GLY A 112 3.31 -1.62 -8.34
CA GLY A 112 2.19 -2.38 -8.84
C GLY A 112 0.98 -2.22 -7.91
N TYR A 113 -0.21 -2.21 -8.48
CA TYR A 113 -1.41 -2.11 -7.68
C TYR A 113 -2.58 -2.87 -8.32
N ALA A 114 -3.52 -3.26 -7.47
CA ALA A 114 -4.82 -3.76 -7.88
C ALA A 114 -5.90 -3.07 -7.08
N VAL A 115 -7.05 -2.84 -7.71
CA VAL A 115 -8.26 -2.34 -7.06
C VAL A 115 -9.32 -3.42 -7.21
N ARG A 116 -9.83 -3.94 -6.10
CA ARG A 116 -10.78 -5.05 -6.09
C ARG A 116 -11.79 -4.88 -4.95
N ASN A 117 -12.93 -5.54 -5.09
CA ASN A 117 -13.78 -5.82 -3.95
C ASN A 117 -13.42 -7.21 -3.36
N VAL A 118 -13.94 -7.51 -2.18
CA VAL A 118 -13.63 -8.77 -1.48
C VAL A 118 -14.02 -10.00 -2.32
N SER A 119 -15.19 -9.99 -2.96
CA SER A 119 -15.66 -11.09 -3.81
C SER A 119 -14.70 -11.36 -4.97
N GLU A 120 -14.27 -10.33 -5.68
CA GLU A 120 -13.32 -10.44 -6.80
C GLU A 120 -11.99 -11.06 -6.35
N CYS A 121 -11.47 -10.64 -5.20
CA CYS A 121 -10.23 -11.19 -4.65
C CYS A 121 -10.37 -12.68 -4.33
N LEU A 122 -11.47 -13.08 -3.71
CA LEU A 122 -11.70 -14.48 -3.36
C LEU A 122 -11.86 -15.35 -4.61
N GLU A 123 -12.60 -14.90 -5.61
CA GLU A 123 -12.76 -15.61 -6.88
C GLU A 123 -11.42 -15.81 -7.57
N MET A 124 -10.60 -14.75 -7.69
CA MET A 124 -9.28 -14.82 -8.30
C MET A 124 -8.34 -15.76 -7.54
N GLY A 125 -8.39 -15.75 -6.21
CA GLY A 125 -7.60 -16.64 -5.37
C GLY A 125 -7.95 -18.11 -5.55
N PHE A 126 -9.22 -18.44 -5.77
CA PHE A 126 -9.66 -19.80 -6.04
C PHE A 126 -9.28 -20.29 -7.44
N GLU A 127 -9.21 -19.40 -8.42
CA GLU A 127 -8.90 -19.75 -9.80
C GLU A 127 -7.38 -19.81 -10.07
N ARG A 128 -6.59 -19.04 -9.34
CA ARG A 128 -5.15 -18.88 -9.58
C ARG A 128 -4.35 -19.01 -8.30
N PHE A 129 -3.51 -20.03 -8.24
CA PHE A 129 -2.67 -20.33 -7.09
C PHE A 129 -1.65 -19.23 -6.80
N ASP A 130 -1.09 -18.60 -7.83
CA ASP A 130 -0.14 -17.48 -7.69
C ASP A 130 -0.77 -16.26 -7.03
N ILE A 131 -2.04 -15.98 -7.32
CA ILE A 131 -2.81 -14.91 -6.67
C ILE A 131 -3.12 -15.30 -5.22
N LEU A 132 -3.50 -16.54 -4.97
CA LEU A 132 -3.77 -17.02 -3.61
C LEU A 132 -2.55 -16.85 -2.70
N THR A 133 -1.36 -17.23 -3.16
CA THR A 133 -0.13 -17.04 -2.38
C THR A 133 0.16 -15.57 -2.10
N THR A 134 -0.08 -14.70 -3.06
CA THR A 134 0.07 -13.24 -2.89
C THR A 134 -0.92 -12.70 -1.84
N ILE A 135 -2.15 -13.19 -1.84
CA ILE A 135 -3.18 -12.82 -0.85
C ILE A 135 -2.78 -13.28 0.55
N LEU A 136 -2.18 -14.45 0.70
CA LEU A 136 -1.72 -14.96 2.00
C LEU A 136 -0.62 -14.11 2.61
N ASP A 137 0.13 -13.36 1.81
CA ASP A 137 1.15 -12.42 2.26
C ASP A 137 0.58 -11.03 2.60
N ALA A 138 -0.72 -10.83 2.44
CA ALA A 138 -1.38 -9.54 2.63
C ALA A 138 -1.22 -9.01 4.05
N ARG A 139 -0.84 -7.73 4.14
CA ARG A 139 -0.66 -7.03 5.42
C ARG A 139 -1.38 -5.69 5.36
N PHE A 140 -2.19 -5.40 6.37
CA PHE A 140 -2.91 -4.14 6.49
C PHE A 140 -1.95 -2.97 6.69
N ILE A 141 -2.12 -1.90 5.90
CA ILE A 141 -1.39 -0.65 6.07
C ILE A 141 -2.26 0.39 6.77
N CYS A 142 -3.38 0.75 6.15
CA CYS A 142 -4.30 1.76 6.69
C CYS A 142 -5.68 1.68 6.04
N GLY A 143 -6.62 2.46 6.55
CA GLY A 143 -7.98 2.53 6.07
C GLY A 143 -8.96 1.75 6.94
N ALA A 144 -9.92 1.09 6.30
CA ALA A 144 -10.98 0.34 6.98
C ALA A 144 -10.49 -1.06 7.42
N SER A 145 -9.99 -1.16 8.63
CA SER A 145 -9.42 -2.40 9.18
C SER A 145 -10.41 -3.58 9.20
N LEU A 146 -11.69 -3.32 9.38
CA LEU A 146 -12.72 -4.35 9.39
C LEU A 146 -12.87 -5.06 8.03
N ILE A 147 -12.64 -4.35 6.92
CA ILE A 147 -12.66 -4.95 5.59
C ILE A 147 -11.49 -5.94 5.45
N TYR A 148 -10.30 -5.55 5.89
CA TYR A 148 -9.13 -6.43 5.90
C TYR A 148 -9.35 -7.65 6.79
N THR A 149 -9.83 -7.45 8.01
CA THR A 149 -10.08 -8.56 8.97
C THR A 149 -11.10 -9.54 8.39
N GLY A 150 -12.22 -9.06 7.84
CA GLY A 150 -13.23 -9.91 7.23
C GLY A 150 -12.73 -10.64 5.98
N PHE A 151 -11.82 -10.02 5.22
CA PHE A 151 -11.21 -10.65 4.05
C PHE A 151 -10.25 -11.79 4.42
N MET A 152 -9.52 -11.65 5.54
CA MET A 152 -8.53 -12.64 5.99
C MET A 152 -9.13 -13.79 6.81
N GLU A 153 -10.40 -13.72 7.19
CA GLU A 153 -11.14 -14.81 7.81
C GLU A 153 -11.63 -15.82 6.76
#